data_986624231e52127389c6cc711d37b023
#
_entry.id   986624231e52127389c6cc711d37b023
#
_cell.length_a   1.000
_cell.length_b   1.000
_cell.length_c   1.000
_cell.angle_alpha   90.00
_cell.angle_beta   90.00
_cell.angle_gamma   90.00
#
_symmetry.space_group_name_H-M   'P 1'
#
loop_
_entity.id
_entity.type
_entity.pdbx_description
1 polymer ?
#
loop_
_entity_poly.entity_id
_entity_poly.type
_entity_poly.pdbx_seq_one_letter_code
_entity_poly.pdbx_strand_id
1 'polypeptide(L)'
;QRISLAQTGLQLAMASPQIHNLYMAYRKMYEALGIKDIDRILPPPPPKSPKDPSLEHIDALGGKQFQAFPGQDHRAHVTAHLNFMSLNLVRNNPPVMAAIQKNILEHISLMATEQVQLEYREQMMQMQQLAQQAAVNPQAQQQMAEMSQGIEARKAVLIAEMTGDFMKEEKEITSQFDSDPLLKLKSREVDLKAMENQRKQEEATAKQELDRAKLLQAQQSDQQKMEQNEELAELRADTSLEKQEIANDARFELANMKPNR
;
A
#
# COMPACT_ATOMS: atom_id res chain seq x y z
N GLN A 1 -16.47 22.74 -13.66
CA GLN A 1 -17.20 21.90 -12.68
C GLN A 1 -16.57 20.51 -12.48
N ARG A 2 -16.32 19.72 -13.57
CA ARG A 2 -15.76 18.36 -13.45
C ARG A 2 -14.39 18.32 -12.76
N ILE A 3 -13.47 19.23 -13.11
CA ILE A 3 -12.13 19.32 -12.51
C ILE A 3 -12.22 19.67 -11.03
N SER A 4 -13.05 20.64 -10.64
CA SER A 4 -13.24 21.04 -9.26
C SER A 4 -13.78 19.89 -8.39
N LEU A 5 -14.77 19.14 -8.89
CA LEU A 5 -15.31 17.96 -8.19
C LEU A 5 -14.27 16.83 -8.03
N ALA A 6 -13.50 16.57 -9.09
CA ALA A 6 -12.44 15.58 -9.04
C ALA A 6 -11.31 15.97 -8.08
N GLN A 7 -10.96 17.27 -8.03
CA GLN A 7 -9.98 17.80 -7.09
C GLN A 7 -10.45 17.68 -5.64
N THR A 8 -11.72 18.02 -5.35
CA THR A 8 -12.30 17.83 -4.02
C THR A 8 -12.31 16.36 -3.62
N GLY A 9 -12.69 15.46 -4.55
CA GLY A 9 -12.66 14.02 -4.31
C GLY A 9 -11.25 13.49 -4.02
N LEU A 10 -10.23 13.98 -4.72
CA LEU A 10 -8.84 13.63 -4.48
C LEU A 10 -8.37 14.14 -3.10
N GLN A 11 -8.73 15.37 -2.72
CA GLN A 11 -8.39 15.92 -1.40
C GLN A 11 -9.01 15.10 -0.27
N LEU A 12 -10.29 14.70 -0.39
CA LEU A 12 -10.95 13.81 0.57
C LEU A 12 -10.27 12.44 0.66
N ALA A 13 -9.87 11.89 -0.49
CA ALA A 13 -9.17 10.62 -0.52
C ALA A 13 -7.78 10.69 0.12
N MET A 14 -7.07 11.80 -0.06
CA MET A 14 -5.77 12.04 0.60
C MET A 14 -5.90 12.27 2.10
N ALA A 15 -6.99 12.91 2.54
CA ALA A 15 -7.25 13.13 3.97
C ALA A 15 -7.60 11.84 4.72
N SER A 16 -8.16 10.85 4.04
CA SER A 16 -8.58 9.56 4.66
C SER A 16 -8.22 8.38 3.75
N PRO A 17 -6.94 8.09 3.57
CA PRO A 17 -6.48 7.05 2.63
C PRO A 17 -6.89 5.62 3.03
N GLN A 18 -7.28 5.40 4.30
CA GLN A 18 -7.69 4.08 4.80
C GLN A 18 -9.03 3.61 4.22
N ILE A 19 -9.91 4.57 3.88
CA ILE A 19 -11.27 4.29 3.38
C ILE A 19 -11.44 4.60 1.89
N HIS A 20 -10.46 5.26 1.26
CA HIS A 20 -10.52 5.67 -0.14
C HIS A 20 -9.49 4.94 -0.99
N ASN A 21 -9.88 4.61 -2.22
CA ASN A 21 -8.94 4.13 -3.22
C ASN A 21 -8.23 5.32 -3.89
N LEU A 22 -7.01 5.63 -3.42
CA LEU A 22 -6.20 6.73 -3.94
C LEU A 22 -5.90 6.61 -5.45
N TYR A 23 -5.63 5.39 -5.94
CA TYR A 23 -5.41 5.17 -7.36
C TYR A 23 -6.62 5.63 -8.20
N MET A 24 -7.83 5.23 -7.78
CA MET A 24 -9.06 5.63 -8.47
C MET A 24 -9.33 7.14 -8.35
N ALA A 25 -8.97 7.76 -7.23
CA ALA A 25 -9.12 9.21 -7.05
C ALA A 25 -8.18 9.99 -7.99
N TYR A 26 -6.91 9.58 -8.10
CA TYR A 26 -5.97 10.15 -9.06
C TYR A 26 -6.42 9.90 -10.50
N ARG A 27 -6.85 8.69 -10.83
CA ARG A 27 -7.35 8.36 -12.18
C ARG A 27 -8.51 9.27 -12.58
N LYS A 28 -9.49 9.47 -11.71
CA LYS A 28 -10.61 10.40 -11.94
C LYS A 28 -10.14 11.85 -12.13
N MET A 29 -9.11 12.27 -11.41
CA MET A 29 -8.52 13.60 -11.60
C MET A 29 -7.91 13.76 -12.99
N TYR A 30 -7.12 12.78 -13.44
CA TYR A 30 -6.54 12.79 -14.78
C TYR A 30 -7.60 12.72 -15.89
N GLU A 31 -8.65 11.93 -15.70
CA GLU A 31 -9.81 11.89 -16.61
C GLU A 31 -10.52 13.26 -16.68
N ALA A 32 -10.71 13.93 -15.55
CA ALA A 32 -11.32 15.27 -15.51
C ALA A 32 -10.47 16.34 -16.21
N LEU A 33 -9.14 16.20 -16.16
CA LEU A 33 -8.17 17.05 -16.85
C LEU A 33 -8.10 16.77 -18.35
N GLY A 34 -8.75 15.70 -18.85
CA GLY A 34 -8.73 15.32 -20.26
C GLY A 34 -7.40 14.71 -20.72
N ILE A 35 -6.60 14.20 -19.80
CA ILE A 35 -5.32 13.56 -20.11
C ILE A 35 -5.60 12.23 -20.82
N LYS A 36 -4.95 12.03 -21.96
CA LYS A 36 -4.94 10.76 -22.67
C LYS A 36 -3.77 9.91 -22.14
N ASP A 37 -3.86 8.60 -22.30
CA ASP A 37 -2.81 7.65 -21.86
C ASP A 37 -2.56 7.65 -20.34
N ILE A 38 -3.63 7.75 -19.55
CA ILE A 38 -3.55 7.78 -18.09
C ILE A 38 -2.77 6.58 -17.54
N ASP A 39 -2.91 5.39 -18.13
CA ASP A 39 -2.25 4.16 -17.69
C ASP A 39 -0.71 4.21 -17.82
N ARG A 40 -0.16 5.13 -18.63
CA ARG A 40 1.29 5.38 -18.71
C ARG A 40 1.80 6.28 -17.60
N ILE A 41 0.98 7.22 -17.14
CA ILE A 41 1.31 8.18 -16.09
C ILE A 41 1.02 7.57 -14.72
N LEU A 42 -0.10 6.88 -14.62
CA LEU A 42 -0.59 6.21 -13.42
C LEU A 42 -0.84 4.72 -13.77
N PRO A 43 0.21 3.89 -13.82
CA PRO A 43 0.01 2.48 -14.08
C PRO A 43 -0.89 1.87 -13.01
N PRO A 44 -1.82 0.95 -13.40
CA PRO A 44 -2.64 0.28 -12.42
C PRO A 44 -1.77 -0.46 -11.40
N PRO A 45 -2.16 -0.45 -10.12
CA PRO A 45 -1.44 -1.23 -9.12
C PRO A 45 -1.41 -2.70 -9.59
N PRO A 46 -0.28 -3.40 -9.40
CA PRO A 46 -0.20 -4.80 -9.78
C PRO A 46 -1.35 -5.56 -9.12
N PRO A 47 -1.99 -6.51 -9.83
CA PRO A 47 -3.02 -7.33 -9.25
C PRO A 47 -2.46 -8.01 -8.00
N LYS A 48 -3.19 -7.93 -6.89
CA LYS A 48 -2.84 -8.68 -5.70
C LYS A 48 -2.91 -10.16 -6.07
N SER A 49 -1.82 -10.88 -5.88
CA SER A 49 -1.72 -12.30 -6.18
C SER A 49 -1.56 -13.11 -4.90
N PRO A 50 -2.05 -14.36 -4.86
CA PRO A 50 -1.77 -15.28 -3.78
C PRO A 50 -0.26 -15.41 -3.57
N LYS A 51 0.17 -15.46 -2.32
CA LYS A 51 1.56 -15.65 -1.93
C LYS A 51 1.71 -16.96 -1.17
N ASP A 52 2.91 -17.48 -1.16
CA ASP A 52 3.31 -18.54 -0.25
C ASP A 52 3.32 -18.00 1.20
N PRO A 53 2.91 -18.80 2.22
CA PRO A 53 2.91 -18.35 3.61
C PRO A 53 4.25 -17.82 4.10
N SER A 54 5.37 -18.36 3.61
CA SER A 54 6.71 -17.89 3.97
C SER A 54 6.98 -16.45 3.51
N LEU A 55 6.46 -16.07 2.35
CA LEU A 55 6.57 -14.70 1.85
C LEU A 55 5.67 -13.74 2.65
N GLU A 56 4.51 -14.21 3.09
CA GLU A 56 3.62 -13.45 3.97
C GLU A 56 4.25 -13.23 5.34
N HIS A 57 5.02 -14.21 5.86
CA HIS A 57 5.82 -14.03 7.08
C HIS A 57 6.88 -12.95 6.94
N ILE A 58 7.57 -12.89 5.80
CA ILE A 58 8.55 -11.83 5.50
C ILE A 58 7.86 -10.47 5.42
N ASP A 59 6.70 -10.40 4.75
CA ASP A 59 5.93 -9.17 4.67
C ASP A 59 5.46 -8.70 6.06
N ALA A 60 5.01 -9.62 6.92
CA ALA A 60 4.62 -9.32 8.29
C ALA A 60 5.79 -8.74 9.11
N LEU A 61 6.98 -9.34 9.03
CA LEU A 61 8.18 -8.85 9.70
C LEU A 61 8.60 -7.47 9.17
N GLY A 62 8.40 -7.22 7.88
CA GLY A 62 8.67 -5.93 7.23
C GLY A 62 7.55 -4.89 7.37
N GLY A 63 6.49 -5.17 8.15
CA GLY A 63 5.35 -4.27 8.34
C GLY A 63 4.49 -4.06 7.09
N LYS A 64 4.63 -4.92 6.07
CA LYS A 64 3.84 -4.86 4.84
C LYS A 64 2.50 -5.57 5.04
N GLN A 65 1.49 -5.06 4.35
CA GLN A 65 0.17 -5.68 4.35
C GLN A 65 0.12 -6.86 3.39
N PHE A 66 -0.51 -7.93 3.82
CA PHE A 66 -0.86 -9.11 3.04
C PHE A 66 -2.28 -9.55 3.39
N GLN A 67 -2.88 -10.39 2.57
CA GLN A 67 -4.26 -10.83 2.75
C GLN A 67 -4.46 -12.22 2.15
N ALA A 68 -5.45 -12.93 2.63
CA ALA A 68 -5.88 -14.20 2.07
C ALA A 68 -6.67 -14.01 0.75
N PHE A 69 -6.58 -15.00 -0.14
CA PHE A 69 -7.27 -15.01 -1.44
C PHE A 69 -8.08 -16.29 -1.61
N PRO A 70 -9.25 -16.21 -2.28
CA PRO A 70 -10.00 -17.41 -2.65
C PRO A 70 -9.16 -18.39 -3.48
N GLY A 71 -9.32 -19.68 -3.21
CA GLY A 71 -8.61 -20.73 -3.94
C GLY A 71 -7.18 -21.03 -3.49
N GLN A 72 -6.69 -20.36 -2.43
CA GLN A 72 -5.48 -20.80 -1.75
C GLN A 72 -5.74 -22.07 -0.92
N ASP A 73 -4.71 -22.84 -0.61
CA ASP A 73 -4.79 -23.86 0.41
C ASP A 73 -4.84 -23.20 1.81
N HIS A 74 -6.04 -22.76 2.18
CA HIS A 74 -6.26 -22.03 3.41
C HIS A 74 -5.80 -22.82 4.65
N ARG A 75 -5.99 -24.13 4.65
CA ARG A 75 -5.59 -24.97 5.78
C ARG A 75 -4.07 -25.01 5.95
N ALA A 76 -3.34 -25.16 4.85
CA ALA A 76 -1.88 -25.13 4.85
C ALA A 76 -1.34 -23.77 5.31
N HIS A 77 -1.96 -22.67 4.86
CA HIS A 77 -1.60 -21.30 5.32
C HIS A 77 -1.82 -21.14 6.82
N VAL A 78 -3.00 -21.51 7.33
CA VAL A 78 -3.29 -21.44 8.77
C VAL A 78 -2.26 -22.23 9.58
N THR A 79 -1.95 -23.47 9.20
CA THR A 79 -0.95 -24.28 9.90
C THR A 79 0.44 -23.65 9.85
N ALA A 80 0.86 -23.09 8.69
CA ALA A 80 2.14 -22.39 8.57
C ALA A 80 2.20 -21.15 9.45
N HIS A 81 1.12 -20.36 9.49
CA HIS A 81 1.02 -19.17 10.33
C HIS A 81 1.06 -19.50 11.83
N LEU A 82 0.40 -20.59 12.25
CA LEU A 82 0.45 -21.06 13.63
C LEU A 82 1.87 -21.42 14.07
N ASN A 83 2.58 -22.17 13.22
CA ASN A 83 3.97 -22.51 13.48
C ASN A 83 4.85 -21.24 13.56
N PHE A 84 4.61 -20.26 12.70
CA PHE A 84 5.32 -19.00 12.73
C PHE A 84 5.03 -18.18 13.99
N MET A 85 3.77 -18.14 14.44
CA MET A 85 3.37 -17.45 15.67
C MET A 85 4.01 -18.05 16.93
N SER A 86 4.36 -19.33 16.91
CA SER A 86 5.02 -19.99 18.05
C SER A 86 6.47 -19.57 18.26
N LEU A 87 7.11 -18.93 17.24
CA LEU A 87 8.47 -18.41 17.35
C LEU A 87 8.56 -17.24 18.32
N ASN A 88 9.63 -17.20 19.13
CA ASN A 88 9.86 -16.12 20.11
C ASN A 88 9.91 -14.75 19.47
N LEU A 89 10.50 -14.63 18.26
CA LEU A 89 10.55 -13.38 17.51
C LEU A 89 9.16 -12.80 17.26
N VAL A 90 8.19 -13.64 16.92
CA VAL A 90 6.81 -13.23 16.62
C VAL A 90 6.04 -13.00 17.93
N ARG A 91 6.19 -13.88 18.91
CA ARG A 91 5.54 -13.75 20.23
C ARG A 91 5.92 -12.46 20.95
N ASN A 92 7.15 -11.98 20.76
CA ASN A 92 7.66 -10.73 21.34
C ASN A 92 7.41 -9.51 20.46
N ASN A 93 6.71 -9.66 19.32
CA ASN A 93 6.42 -8.58 18.38
C ASN A 93 4.89 -8.43 18.17
N PRO A 94 4.18 -7.65 19.02
CA PRO A 94 2.73 -7.53 18.95
C PRO A 94 2.18 -7.10 17.58
N PRO A 95 2.79 -6.16 16.85
CA PRO A 95 2.33 -5.80 15.50
C PRO A 95 2.36 -6.97 14.50
N VAL A 96 3.43 -7.78 14.51
CA VAL A 96 3.57 -8.96 13.64
C VAL A 96 2.54 -10.01 14.04
N MET A 97 2.40 -10.27 15.35
CA MET A 97 1.41 -11.19 15.89
C MET A 97 0.00 -10.81 15.40
N ALA A 98 -0.39 -9.54 15.55
CA ALA A 98 -1.71 -9.07 15.14
C ALA A 98 -1.93 -9.19 13.62
N ALA A 99 -0.89 -8.93 12.80
CA ALA A 99 -0.98 -9.08 11.35
C ALA A 99 -1.21 -10.54 10.93
N ILE A 100 -0.50 -11.49 11.53
CA ILE A 100 -0.67 -12.91 11.26
C ILE A 100 -2.03 -13.43 11.77
N GLN A 101 -2.44 -13.05 12.98
CA GLN A 101 -3.77 -13.42 13.51
C GLN A 101 -4.90 -12.92 12.60
N LYS A 102 -4.81 -11.67 12.12
CA LYS A 102 -5.78 -11.13 11.17
C LYS A 102 -5.84 -11.97 9.90
N ASN A 103 -4.69 -12.32 9.33
CA ASN A 103 -4.63 -13.11 8.10
C ASN A 103 -5.19 -14.53 8.30
N ILE A 104 -4.94 -15.17 9.44
CA ILE A 104 -5.56 -16.44 9.80
C ILE A 104 -7.09 -16.34 9.82
N LEU A 105 -7.66 -15.29 10.41
CA LEU A 105 -9.10 -15.07 10.41
C LEU A 105 -9.65 -14.85 9.00
N GLU A 106 -8.89 -14.21 8.11
CA GLU A 106 -9.24 -14.08 6.69
C GLU A 106 -9.29 -15.47 6.02
N HIS A 107 -8.30 -16.33 6.25
CA HIS A 107 -8.29 -17.71 5.74
C HIS A 107 -9.47 -18.51 6.28
N ILE A 108 -9.76 -18.44 7.57
CA ILE A 108 -10.90 -19.11 8.19
C ILE A 108 -12.23 -18.65 7.55
N SER A 109 -12.38 -17.34 7.34
CA SER A 109 -13.57 -16.79 6.69
C SER A 109 -13.74 -17.28 5.26
N LEU A 110 -12.64 -17.43 4.49
CA LEU A 110 -12.67 -17.99 3.14
C LEU A 110 -12.98 -19.48 3.16
N MET A 111 -12.37 -20.29 4.03
CA MET A 111 -12.71 -21.70 4.22
C MET A 111 -14.20 -21.90 4.53
N ALA A 112 -14.73 -21.13 5.47
CA ALA A 112 -16.14 -21.18 5.80
C ALA A 112 -17.03 -20.79 4.62
N THR A 113 -16.60 -19.81 3.82
CA THR A 113 -17.32 -19.39 2.59
C THR A 113 -17.32 -20.50 1.55
N GLU A 114 -16.19 -21.13 1.30
CA GLU A 114 -16.04 -22.23 0.34
C GLU A 114 -16.87 -23.44 0.79
N GLN A 115 -16.86 -23.76 2.09
CA GLN A 115 -17.65 -24.85 2.63
C GLN A 115 -19.16 -24.57 2.52
N VAL A 116 -19.62 -23.37 2.83
CA VAL A 116 -21.02 -22.97 2.66
C VAL A 116 -21.45 -23.03 1.19
N GLN A 117 -20.59 -22.61 0.27
CA GLN A 117 -20.84 -22.71 -1.17
C GLN A 117 -21.05 -24.16 -1.63
N LEU A 118 -20.33 -25.10 -1.02
CA LEU A 118 -20.52 -26.52 -1.31
C LEU A 118 -21.81 -27.06 -0.67
N GLU A 119 -22.05 -26.75 0.62
CA GLU A 119 -23.23 -27.22 1.37
C GLU A 119 -24.55 -26.67 0.78
N TYR A 120 -24.56 -25.42 0.35
CA TYR A 120 -25.76 -24.70 -0.12
C TYR A 120 -25.80 -24.46 -1.63
N ARG A 121 -25.06 -25.24 -2.40
CA ARG A 121 -24.93 -25.06 -3.86
C ARG A 121 -26.29 -25.04 -4.57
N GLU A 122 -27.20 -25.93 -4.19
CA GLU A 122 -28.52 -26.01 -4.80
C GLU A 122 -29.39 -24.78 -4.46
N GLN A 123 -29.36 -24.37 -3.18
CA GLN A 123 -30.06 -23.16 -2.73
C GLN A 123 -29.53 -21.91 -3.42
N MET A 124 -28.21 -21.81 -3.63
CA MET A 124 -27.60 -20.69 -4.35
C MET A 124 -28.06 -20.65 -5.81
N MET A 125 -28.18 -21.80 -6.50
CA MET A 125 -28.76 -21.87 -7.84
C MET A 125 -30.23 -21.46 -7.85
N GLN A 126 -31.02 -21.89 -6.85
CA GLN A 126 -32.41 -21.49 -6.70
C GLN A 126 -32.53 -19.98 -6.45
N MET A 127 -31.70 -19.40 -5.59
CA MET A 127 -31.64 -17.95 -5.36
C MET A 127 -31.34 -17.18 -6.63
N GLN A 128 -30.45 -17.67 -7.49
CA GLN A 128 -30.14 -17.04 -8.77
C GLN A 128 -31.36 -17.03 -9.73
N GLN A 129 -32.18 -18.09 -9.70
CA GLN A 129 -33.43 -18.15 -10.47
C GLN A 129 -34.49 -17.18 -9.89
N LEU A 130 -34.63 -17.15 -8.55
CA LEU A 130 -35.55 -16.24 -7.87
C LEU A 130 -35.15 -14.77 -8.06
N ALA A 131 -33.87 -14.47 -8.20
CA ALA A 131 -33.37 -13.12 -8.42
C ALA A 131 -33.92 -12.49 -9.70
N GLN A 132 -34.18 -13.30 -10.73
CA GLN A 132 -34.79 -12.82 -11.99
C GLN A 132 -36.27 -12.42 -11.80
N GLN A 133 -36.95 -12.99 -10.80
CA GLN A 133 -38.37 -12.72 -10.51
C GLN A 133 -38.51 -11.70 -9.36
N ALA A 134 -37.50 -11.50 -8.55
CA ALA A 134 -37.55 -10.66 -7.35
C ALA A 134 -37.86 -9.18 -7.63
N ALA A 135 -37.53 -8.69 -8.84
CA ALA A 135 -37.85 -7.31 -9.25
C ALA A 135 -39.34 -6.97 -9.28
N VAL A 136 -40.21 -7.99 -9.50
CA VAL A 136 -41.64 -7.81 -9.68
C VAL A 136 -42.48 -8.69 -8.74
N ASN A 137 -41.85 -9.59 -7.99
CA ASN A 137 -42.55 -10.52 -7.11
C ASN A 137 -42.04 -10.41 -5.64
N PRO A 138 -42.83 -9.81 -4.73
CA PRO A 138 -42.43 -9.66 -3.32
C PRO A 138 -42.22 -10.99 -2.58
N GLN A 139 -42.91 -12.05 -2.95
CA GLN A 139 -42.71 -13.37 -2.35
C GLN A 139 -41.36 -13.98 -2.71
N ALA A 140 -40.92 -13.83 -3.98
CA ALA A 140 -39.56 -14.24 -4.39
C ALA A 140 -38.48 -13.46 -3.65
N GLN A 141 -38.71 -12.18 -3.40
CA GLN A 141 -37.78 -11.33 -2.63
C GLN A 141 -37.68 -11.79 -1.16
N GLN A 142 -38.81 -12.13 -0.55
CA GLN A 142 -38.83 -12.65 0.82
C GLN A 142 -38.15 -14.02 0.93
N GLN A 143 -38.41 -14.95 0.00
CA GLN A 143 -37.75 -16.25 -0.02
C GLN A 143 -36.21 -16.11 -0.19
N MET A 144 -35.77 -15.24 -1.07
CA MET A 144 -34.33 -14.95 -1.21
C MET A 144 -33.70 -14.41 0.09
N ALA A 145 -34.41 -13.52 0.78
CA ALA A 145 -33.91 -12.96 2.05
C ALA A 145 -33.78 -14.04 3.13
N GLU A 146 -34.78 -14.92 3.27
CA GLU A 146 -34.77 -16.05 4.21
C GLU A 146 -33.63 -17.04 3.90
N MET A 147 -33.45 -17.40 2.61
CA MET A 147 -32.35 -18.28 2.19
C MET A 147 -30.98 -17.63 2.43
N SER A 148 -30.81 -16.35 2.11
CA SER A 148 -29.59 -15.59 2.36
C SER A 148 -29.25 -15.55 3.84
N GLN A 149 -30.25 -15.29 4.70
CA GLN A 149 -30.07 -15.27 6.14
C GLN A 149 -29.64 -16.63 6.69
N GLY A 150 -30.22 -17.74 6.20
CA GLY A 150 -29.83 -19.09 6.57
C GLY A 150 -28.36 -19.41 6.18
N ILE A 151 -27.96 -19.02 4.98
CA ILE A 151 -26.59 -19.19 4.49
C ILE A 151 -25.60 -18.38 5.34
N GLU A 152 -25.88 -17.11 5.65
CA GLU A 152 -25.04 -16.28 6.50
C GLU A 152 -24.96 -16.80 7.95
N ALA A 153 -26.07 -17.28 8.50
CA ALA A 153 -26.09 -17.91 9.82
C ALA A 153 -25.19 -19.16 9.86
N ARG A 154 -25.28 -20.03 8.85
CA ARG A 154 -24.42 -21.21 8.75
C ARG A 154 -22.93 -20.83 8.62
N LYS A 155 -22.63 -19.83 7.80
CA LYS A 155 -21.27 -19.31 7.67
C LYS A 155 -20.70 -18.81 9.00
N ALA A 156 -21.50 -18.07 9.77
CA ALA A 156 -21.10 -17.59 11.09
C ALA A 156 -20.79 -18.74 12.06
N VAL A 157 -21.62 -19.80 12.04
CA VAL A 157 -21.39 -21.01 12.84
C VAL A 157 -20.08 -21.69 12.43
N LEU A 158 -19.83 -21.88 11.14
CA LEU A 158 -18.59 -22.48 10.64
C LEU A 158 -17.35 -21.67 11.03
N ILE A 159 -17.42 -20.35 10.93
CA ILE A 159 -16.31 -19.47 11.37
C ILE A 159 -16.04 -19.67 12.85
N ALA A 160 -17.08 -19.75 13.69
CA ALA A 160 -16.93 -19.97 15.14
C ALA A 160 -16.33 -21.36 15.45
N GLU A 161 -16.81 -22.42 14.78
CA GLU A 161 -16.29 -23.77 14.92
C GLU A 161 -14.81 -23.85 14.52
N MET A 162 -14.47 -23.36 13.32
CA MET A 162 -13.09 -23.36 12.80
C MET A 162 -12.16 -22.50 13.66
N THR A 163 -12.64 -21.36 14.17
CA THR A 163 -11.86 -20.51 15.07
C THR A 163 -11.59 -21.24 16.41
N GLY A 164 -12.58 -21.96 16.94
CA GLY A 164 -12.40 -22.77 18.13
C GLY A 164 -11.37 -23.88 17.95
N ASP A 165 -11.39 -24.55 16.80
CA ASP A 165 -10.40 -25.60 16.48
C ASP A 165 -9.00 -25.01 16.27
N PHE A 166 -8.92 -23.88 15.62
CA PHE A 166 -7.69 -23.09 15.48
C PHE A 166 -7.07 -22.74 16.85
N MET A 167 -7.86 -22.25 17.81
CA MET A 167 -7.35 -21.91 19.14
C MET A 167 -6.82 -23.13 19.91
N LYS A 168 -7.42 -24.32 19.69
CA LYS A 168 -6.90 -25.57 20.27
C LYS A 168 -5.55 -25.95 19.63
N GLU A 169 -5.45 -25.89 18.30
CA GLU A 169 -4.23 -26.20 17.55
C GLU A 169 -3.09 -25.24 17.92
N GLU A 170 -3.36 -23.94 18.05
CA GLU A 170 -2.41 -22.94 18.54
C GLU A 170 -1.84 -23.31 19.90
N LYS A 171 -2.72 -23.70 20.83
CA LYS A 171 -2.31 -24.10 22.18
C LYS A 171 -1.46 -25.36 22.15
N GLU A 172 -1.79 -26.34 21.33
CA GLU A 172 -1.04 -27.58 21.18
C GLU A 172 0.35 -27.33 20.60
N ILE A 173 0.45 -26.55 19.50
CA ILE A 173 1.72 -26.18 18.88
C ILE A 173 2.60 -25.42 19.88
N THR A 174 2.03 -24.44 20.56
CA THR A 174 2.76 -23.65 21.58
C THR A 174 3.28 -24.54 22.69
N SER A 175 2.47 -25.48 23.18
CA SER A 175 2.86 -26.44 24.21
C SER A 175 3.99 -27.37 23.75
N GLN A 176 3.95 -27.84 22.51
CA GLN A 176 5.01 -28.64 21.92
C GLN A 176 6.33 -27.86 21.81
N PHE A 177 6.27 -26.62 21.33
CA PHE A 177 7.46 -25.74 21.27
C PHE A 177 8.06 -25.48 22.66
N ASP A 178 7.21 -25.31 23.68
CA ASP A 178 7.66 -25.04 25.05
C ASP A 178 8.21 -26.28 25.75
N SER A 179 7.89 -27.49 25.28
CA SER A 179 8.31 -28.76 25.91
C SER A 179 9.53 -29.41 25.23
N ASP A 180 9.75 -29.16 23.92
CA ASP A 180 10.83 -29.80 23.14
C ASP A 180 12.10 -28.92 23.06
N PRO A 181 13.23 -29.40 23.64
CA PRO A 181 14.51 -28.66 23.60
C PRO A 181 15.06 -28.47 22.17
N LEU A 182 14.82 -29.41 21.25
CA LEU A 182 15.27 -29.30 19.87
C LEU A 182 14.46 -28.26 19.10
N LEU A 183 13.17 -28.19 19.30
CA LEU A 183 12.31 -27.15 18.73
C LEU A 183 12.68 -25.78 19.27
N LYS A 184 13.02 -25.67 20.56
CA LYS A 184 13.56 -24.41 21.15
C LYS A 184 14.87 -23.96 20.51
N LEU A 185 15.79 -24.90 20.23
CA LEU A 185 17.05 -24.57 19.56
C LEU A 185 16.82 -24.15 18.11
N LYS A 186 15.95 -24.86 17.36
CA LYS A 186 15.58 -24.47 16.01
C LYS A 186 14.86 -23.12 15.95
N SER A 187 13.95 -22.86 16.89
CA SER A 187 13.30 -21.56 17.03
C SER A 187 14.33 -20.44 17.21
N ARG A 188 15.29 -20.63 18.12
CA ARG A 188 16.38 -19.66 18.32
C ARG A 188 17.21 -19.42 17.07
N GLU A 189 17.52 -20.45 16.31
CA GLU A 189 18.25 -20.32 15.05
C GLU A 189 17.47 -19.51 14.01
N VAL A 190 16.15 -19.76 13.90
CA VAL A 190 15.24 -19.01 13.00
C VAL A 190 15.13 -17.56 13.49
N ASP A 191 14.97 -17.34 14.80
CA ASP A 191 14.92 -16.00 15.40
C ASP A 191 16.20 -15.19 15.07
N LEU A 192 17.37 -15.80 15.22
CA LEU A 192 18.65 -15.16 14.89
C LEU A 192 18.77 -14.80 13.41
N LYS A 193 18.38 -15.74 12.52
CA LYS A 193 18.39 -15.47 11.06
C LYS A 193 17.39 -14.37 10.68
N ALA A 194 16.22 -14.35 11.28
CA ALA A 194 15.22 -13.32 11.02
C ALA A 194 15.70 -11.94 11.52
N MET A 195 16.32 -11.87 12.71
CA MET A 195 16.93 -10.63 13.23
C MET A 195 18.08 -10.14 12.33
N GLU A 196 18.91 -11.06 11.83
CA GLU A 196 19.99 -10.71 10.91
C GLU A 196 19.45 -10.16 9.58
N ASN A 197 18.39 -10.76 9.04
CA ASN A 197 17.74 -10.28 7.84
C ASN A 197 17.07 -8.91 8.04
N GLN A 198 16.43 -8.70 9.17
CA GLN A 198 15.85 -7.41 9.54
C GLN A 198 16.93 -6.33 9.62
N ARG A 199 18.04 -6.61 10.30
CA ARG A 199 19.17 -5.67 10.38
C ARG A 199 19.72 -5.33 8.99
N LYS A 200 19.90 -6.33 8.10
CA LYS A 200 20.34 -6.09 6.71
C LYS A 200 19.35 -5.21 5.93
N GLN A 201 18.05 -5.37 6.16
CA GLN A 201 17.03 -4.51 5.53
C GLN A 201 17.09 -3.08 6.09
N GLU A 202 17.24 -2.92 7.40
CA GLU A 202 17.39 -1.61 8.02
C GLU A 202 18.66 -0.88 7.55
N GLU A 203 19.79 -1.60 7.44
CA GLU A 203 21.03 -1.06 6.87
C GLU A 203 20.86 -0.65 5.40
N ALA A 204 20.14 -1.44 4.61
CA ALA A 204 19.87 -1.12 3.20
C ALA A 204 18.95 0.10 3.04
N THR A 205 17.91 0.20 3.87
CA THR A 205 16.99 1.37 3.86
C THR A 205 17.71 2.62 4.33
N ALA A 206 18.47 2.55 5.41
CA ALA A 206 19.29 3.67 5.90
C ALA A 206 20.29 4.16 4.85
N LYS A 207 20.93 3.24 4.11
CA LYS A 207 21.81 3.59 3.00
C LYS A 207 21.06 4.30 1.86
N GLN A 208 19.88 3.82 1.48
CA GLN A 208 19.05 4.47 0.46
C GLN A 208 18.61 5.88 0.88
N GLU A 209 18.25 6.07 2.16
CA GLU A 209 17.90 7.38 2.69
C GLU A 209 19.08 8.34 2.67
N LEU A 210 20.27 7.85 3.05
CA LEU A 210 21.50 8.64 3.01
C LEU A 210 21.85 9.06 1.56
N ASP A 211 21.76 8.15 0.63
CA ASP A 211 22.04 8.43 -0.79
C ASP A 211 21.02 9.43 -1.37
N ARG A 212 19.74 9.32 -0.96
CA ARG A 212 18.70 10.28 -1.33
C ARG A 212 18.98 11.67 -0.73
N ALA A 213 19.40 11.73 0.54
CA ALA A 213 19.76 13.00 1.19
C ALA A 213 20.95 13.68 0.51
N LYS A 214 21.98 12.91 0.13
CA LYS A 214 23.13 13.43 -0.65
C LYS A 214 22.71 13.99 -2.01
N LEU A 215 21.79 13.30 -2.72
CA LEU A 215 21.28 13.75 -4.01
C LEU A 215 20.52 15.08 -3.86
N LEU A 216 19.66 15.19 -2.85
CA LEU A 216 18.95 16.44 -2.57
C LEU A 216 19.90 17.59 -2.22
N GLN A 217 20.93 17.32 -1.42
CA GLN A 217 21.95 18.32 -1.09
C GLN A 217 22.74 18.78 -2.32
N ALA A 218 23.09 17.85 -3.21
CA ALA A 218 23.74 18.18 -4.48
C ALA A 218 22.87 19.06 -5.37
N GLN A 219 21.57 18.72 -5.50
CA GLN A 219 20.60 19.54 -6.26
C GLN A 219 20.46 20.94 -5.68
N GLN A 220 20.38 21.09 -4.34
CA GLN A 220 20.33 22.41 -3.70
C GLN A 220 21.61 23.23 -3.95
N SER A 221 22.76 22.58 -3.87
CA SER A 221 24.06 23.24 -4.17
C SER A 221 24.13 23.72 -5.64
N ASP A 222 23.63 22.91 -6.57
CA ASP A 222 23.63 23.27 -7.99
C ASP A 222 22.63 24.40 -8.29
N GLN A 223 21.47 24.41 -7.64
CA GLN A 223 20.53 25.53 -7.73
C GLN A 223 21.14 26.82 -7.18
N GLN A 224 21.79 26.80 -6.03
CA GLN A 224 22.46 27.99 -5.48
C GLN A 224 23.56 28.52 -6.39
N LYS A 225 24.32 27.62 -7.03
CA LYS A 225 25.34 28.05 -8.01
C LYS A 225 24.71 28.66 -9.26
N MET A 226 23.57 28.14 -9.73
CA MET A 226 22.84 28.73 -10.86
C MET A 226 22.33 30.13 -10.52
N GLU A 227 21.70 30.31 -9.35
CA GLU A 227 21.23 31.62 -8.89
C GLU A 227 22.38 32.62 -8.75
N GLN A 228 23.51 32.23 -8.17
CA GLN A 228 24.69 33.09 -8.07
C GLN A 228 25.27 33.47 -9.45
N ASN A 229 25.26 32.54 -10.41
CA ASN A 229 25.74 32.82 -11.75
C ASN A 229 24.78 33.76 -12.51
N GLU A 230 23.49 33.65 -12.27
CA GLU A 230 22.46 34.52 -12.85
C GLU A 230 22.57 35.94 -12.30
N GLU A 231 22.73 36.11 -11.00
CA GLU A 231 22.98 37.39 -10.32
C GLU A 231 24.26 38.05 -10.79
N LEU A 232 25.34 37.28 -10.97
CA LEU A 232 26.60 37.76 -11.53
C LEU A 232 26.46 38.19 -13.01
N ALA A 233 25.62 37.51 -13.77
CA ALA A 233 25.36 37.86 -15.16
C ALA A 233 24.56 39.17 -15.27
N GLU A 234 23.56 39.38 -14.41
CA GLU A 234 22.80 40.63 -14.30
C GLU A 234 23.70 41.80 -13.91
N LEU A 235 24.52 41.65 -12.87
CA LEU A 235 25.50 42.70 -12.48
C LEU A 235 26.49 43.08 -13.59
N ARG A 236 26.91 42.08 -14.38
CA ARG A 236 27.78 42.35 -15.56
C ARG A 236 27.03 43.07 -16.66
N ALA A 237 25.76 42.78 -16.89
CA ALA A 237 24.92 43.46 -17.88
C ALA A 237 24.69 44.92 -17.48
N ASP A 238 24.34 45.19 -16.20
CA ASP A 238 24.15 46.56 -15.68
C ASP A 238 25.43 47.38 -15.76
N THR A 239 26.58 46.85 -15.36
CA THR A 239 27.87 47.54 -15.48
C THR A 239 28.27 47.78 -16.94
N SER A 240 27.82 46.97 -17.88
CA SER A 240 28.09 47.21 -19.31
C SER A 240 27.19 48.32 -19.89
N LEU A 241 25.94 48.41 -19.43
CA LEU A 241 25.00 49.47 -19.77
C LEU A 241 25.46 50.82 -19.23
N GLU A 242 25.86 50.92 -17.97
CA GLU A 242 26.44 52.12 -17.37
C GLU A 242 27.66 52.61 -18.15
N LYS A 243 28.58 51.71 -18.53
CA LYS A 243 29.74 52.07 -19.36
C LYS A 243 29.35 52.58 -20.73
N GLN A 244 28.29 52.05 -21.35
CA GLN A 244 27.79 52.53 -22.64
C GLN A 244 27.13 53.90 -22.49
N GLU A 245 26.39 54.17 -21.43
CA GLU A 245 25.79 55.48 -21.16
C GLU A 245 26.86 56.54 -20.95
N ILE A 246 27.85 56.28 -20.10
CA ILE A 246 28.99 57.18 -19.86
C ILE A 246 29.75 57.46 -21.19
N ALA A 247 29.98 56.45 -22.04
CA ALA A 247 30.63 56.61 -23.31
C ALA A 247 29.80 57.45 -24.33
N ASN A 248 28.47 57.31 -24.30
CA ASN A 248 27.55 58.09 -25.12
C ASN A 248 27.46 59.52 -24.63
N ASP A 249 27.39 59.76 -23.33
CA ASP A 249 27.40 61.13 -22.76
C ASP A 249 28.73 61.89 -23.10
N ALA A 250 29.87 61.22 -22.96
CA ALA A 250 31.17 61.78 -23.34
C ALA A 250 31.27 62.12 -24.88
N ARG A 251 30.66 61.30 -25.72
CA ARG A 251 30.56 61.56 -27.16
C ARG A 251 29.65 62.77 -27.45
N PHE A 252 28.55 62.92 -26.72
CA PHE A 252 27.61 64.00 -26.88
C PHE A 252 28.24 65.36 -26.45
N GLU A 253 28.97 65.37 -25.34
CA GLU A 253 29.74 66.56 -24.89
C GLU A 253 30.83 66.93 -25.85
N LEU A 254 31.59 65.99 -26.38
CA LEU A 254 32.61 66.25 -27.40
C LEU A 254 32.03 66.78 -28.72
N ALA A 255 30.82 66.33 -29.09
CA ALA A 255 30.14 66.85 -30.28
C ALA A 255 29.67 68.30 -30.11
N ASN A 256 29.31 68.71 -28.91
CA ASN A 256 28.84 70.06 -28.56
C ASN A 256 30.01 71.04 -28.32
N MET A 257 31.26 70.59 -28.15
CA MET A 257 32.46 71.42 -27.98
C MET A 257 33.12 71.84 -29.27
N LYS A 258 32.56 71.57 -30.47
CA LYS A 258 33.12 72.07 -31.73
C LYS A 258 32.88 73.58 -31.86
N PRO A 259 33.90 74.38 -31.94
CA PRO A 259 33.76 75.83 -32.08
C PRO A 259 33.15 76.17 -33.45
N ASN A 260 32.10 77.04 -33.39
CA ASN A 260 31.60 77.73 -34.58
C ASN A 260 32.75 78.38 -35.28
N ARG A 261 33.05 77.97 -36.52
CA ARG A 261 33.81 78.70 -37.49
C ARG A 261 32.88 79.16 -38.58
#